data_540da9bd8fa7c01941c3eb83a4305e99
#
_entry.id   540da9bd8fa7c01941c3eb83a4305e99
#
_cell.length_a   1.000
_cell.length_b   1.000
_cell.length_c   1.000
_cell.angle_alpha   90.00
_cell.angle_beta   90.00
_cell.angle_gamma   90.00
#
_symmetry.space_group_name_H-M   'P 1'
#
loop_
_entity.id
_entity.type
_entity.pdbx_description
1 polymer ?
#
loop_
_entity_poly.entity_id
_entity_poly.type
_entity_poly.pdbx_seq_one_letter_code
_entity_poly.pdbx_strand_id
1 'polypeptide(L)'
;GGDEVHYGNQSWFTDPEIQNFIKEKKLVDEKGLEHYFLRRAADIVASKGKTMIGWDEIIDAGISPRKAVVMWWRHDRQHQLVKALENGYRVILTPRRPMYADFTQFGAHKVGRQWAGYNTIENLYNFPEPISHLMKGYENQVMGMQMSLWTERVADFKRLDFMVFPRLIALAEAAWTPEKAKECSMFMQRLPYFLKYLDSMDIYYFNPLNPTEREEPGAPEKEDVLQNG
;
A
#
# COMPACT_ATOMS: atom_id res chain seq x y z
N GLY A 1 -10.27 -0.42 3.00
CA GLY A 1 -11.21 -1.44 3.46
C GLY A 1 -11.40 -2.54 2.44
N GLY A 2 -11.99 -3.65 2.90
CA GLY A 2 -12.27 -4.82 2.09
C GLY A 2 -11.21 -5.91 2.17
N ASP A 3 -10.12 -5.67 2.87
CA ASP A 3 -9.05 -6.61 3.18
C ASP A 3 -9.30 -7.30 4.53
N GLU A 4 -8.78 -8.50 4.70
CA GLU A 4 -8.62 -9.23 5.98
C GLU A 4 -9.80 -9.14 6.98
N VAL A 5 -11.06 -9.04 6.47
CA VAL A 5 -12.26 -8.69 7.24
C VAL A 5 -12.56 -9.66 8.38
N HIS A 6 -12.35 -10.95 8.14
CA HIS A 6 -12.63 -12.00 9.13
C HIS A 6 -11.37 -12.69 9.67
N TYR A 7 -10.20 -12.10 9.44
CA TYR A 7 -8.92 -12.68 9.83
C TYR A 7 -8.86 -12.95 11.35
N GLY A 8 -8.71 -14.23 11.70
CA GLY A 8 -8.65 -14.69 13.09
C GLY A 8 -9.98 -14.65 13.87
N ASN A 9 -11.08 -14.18 13.29
CA ASN A 9 -12.38 -14.12 13.98
C ASN A 9 -13.21 -15.38 13.70
N GLN A 10 -13.14 -16.36 14.59
CA GLN A 10 -13.88 -17.63 14.47
C GLN A 10 -15.38 -17.48 14.65
N SER A 11 -15.89 -16.40 15.27
CA SER A 11 -17.31 -16.21 15.48
C SER A 11 -18.12 -16.10 14.18
N TRP A 12 -17.48 -15.67 13.09
CA TRP A 12 -18.12 -15.65 11.76
C TRP A 12 -18.61 -17.04 11.32
N PHE A 13 -17.92 -18.11 11.75
CA PHE A 13 -18.23 -19.48 11.39
C PHE A 13 -19.19 -20.18 12.37
N THR A 14 -19.30 -19.68 13.60
CA THR A 14 -20.01 -20.36 14.68
C THR A 14 -21.22 -19.61 15.22
N ASP A 15 -21.30 -18.30 15.00
CA ASP A 15 -22.40 -17.48 15.47
C ASP A 15 -23.71 -17.82 14.72
N PRO A 16 -24.77 -18.26 15.44
CA PRO A 16 -26.03 -18.67 14.81
C PRO A 16 -26.74 -17.55 14.03
N GLU A 17 -26.60 -16.29 14.46
CA GLU A 17 -27.23 -15.17 13.76
C GLU A 17 -26.55 -14.92 12.42
N ILE A 18 -25.22 -14.97 12.39
CA ILE A 18 -24.43 -14.86 11.16
C ILE A 18 -24.78 -16.01 10.20
N GLN A 19 -24.78 -17.25 10.68
CA GLN A 19 -25.09 -18.42 9.88
C GLN A 19 -26.53 -18.40 9.34
N ASN A 20 -27.50 -17.94 10.13
CA ASN A 20 -28.88 -17.75 9.70
C ASN A 20 -28.98 -16.66 8.64
N PHE A 21 -28.27 -15.53 8.81
CA PHE A 21 -28.25 -14.45 7.82
C PHE A 21 -27.68 -14.90 6.47
N ILE A 22 -26.59 -15.67 6.50
CA ILE A 22 -25.99 -16.26 5.28
C ILE A 22 -27.04 -17.10 4.54
N LYS A 23 -27.77 -17.97 5.24
CA LYS A 23 -28.83 -18.81 4.66
C LYS A 23 -30.01 -17.97 4.13
N GLU A 24 -30.48 -17.01 4.91
CA GLU A 24 -31.60 -16.12 4.53
C GLU A 24 -31.29 -15.32 3.28
N LYS A 25 -30.07 -14.77 3.18
CA LYS A 25 -29.61 -13.99 2.01
C LYS A 25 -29.13 -14.89 0.85
N LYS A 26 -29.19 -16.19 1.00
CA LYS A 26 -28.72 -17.19 0.01
C LYS A 26 -27.24 -16.94 -0.40
N LEU A 27 -26.43 -16.57 0.56
CA LEU A 27 -24.98 -16.41 0.41
C LEU A 27 -24.35 -17.80 0.51
N VAL A 28 -23.21 -18.01 -0.16
CA VAL A 28 -22.57 -19.33 -0.19
C VAL A 28 -21.90 -19.65 1.14
N ASP A 29 -21.22 -18.65 1.73
CA ASP A 29 -20.37 -18.77 2.90
C ASP A 29 -20.08 -17.39 3.53
N GLU A 30 -19.16 -17.35 4.49
CA GLU A 30 -18.68 -16.13 5.15
C GLU A 30 -18.03 -15.16 4.16
N LYS A 31 -17.36 -15.68 3.13
CA LYS A 31 -16.80 -14.83 2.06
C LYS A 31 -17.92 -14.17 1.24
N GLY A 32 -18.99 -14.91 1.00
CA GLY A 32 -20.21 -14.37 0.39
C GLY A 32 -20.85 -13.26 1.24
N LEU A 33 -20.81 -13.38 2.58
CA LEU A 33 -21.27 -12.35 3.51
C LEU A 33 -20.39 -11.09 3.44
N GLU A 34 -19.06 -11.24 3.42
CA GLU A 34 -18.13 -10.13 3.21
C GLU A 34 -18.42 -9.39 1.90
N HIS A 35 -18.58 -10.13 0.81
CA HIS A 35 -18.92 -9.56 -0.50
C HIS A 35 -20.28 -8.85 -0.49
N TYR A 36 -21.26 -9.38 0.23
CA TYR A 36 -22.58 -8.74 0.41
C TYR A 36 -22.41 -7.39 1.14
N PHE A 37 -21.65 -7.36 2.23
CA PHE A 37 -21.35 -6.12 2.96
C PHE A 37 -20.66 -5.09 2.06
N LEU A 38 -19.63 -5.49 1.33
CA LEU A 38 -18.87 -4.61 0.44
C LEU A 38 -19.76 -4.01 -0.67
N ARG A 39 -20.62 -4.81 -1.29
CA ARG A 39 -21.59 -4.30 -2.27
C ARG A 39 -22.55 -3.28 -1.66
N ARG A 40 -23.06 -3.56 -0.45
CA ARG A 40 -23.93 -2.63 0.28
C ARG A 40 -23.22 -1.31 0.60
N ALA A 41 -21.98 -1.38 1.06
CA ALA A 41 -21.16 -0.20 1.33
C ALA A 41 -20.93 0.62 0.04
N ALA A 42 -20.60 -0.04 -1.06
CA ALA A 42 -20.43 0.63 -2.36
C ALA A 42 -21.72 1.32 -2.84
N ASP A 43 -22.89 0.70 -2.65
CA ASP A 43 -24.18 1.27 -3.00
C ASP A 43 -24.52 2.50 -2.16
N ILE A 44 -24.23 2.45 -0.86
CA ILE A 44 -24.43 3.60 0.06
C ILE A 44 -23.51 4.77 -0.36
N VAL A 45 -22.23 4.51 -0.63
CA VAL A 45 -21.30 5.53 -1.08
C VAL A 45 -21.75 6.15 -2.41
N ALA A 46 -22.15 5.30 -3.36
CA ALA A 46 -22.65 5.75 -4.66
C ALA A 46 -23.94 6.58 -4.54
N SER A 47 -24.85 6.24 -3.61
CA SER A 47 -26.07 7.03 -3.36
C SER A 47 -25.81 8.45 -2.85
N LYS A 48 -24.58 8.70 -2.35
CA LYS A 48 -24.10 10.03 -1.94
C LYS A 48 -23.30 10.73 -3.05
N GLY A 49 -23.33 10.22 -4.28
CA GLY A 49 -22.59 10.77 -5.41
C GLY A 49 -21.06 10.61 -5.29
N LYS A 50 -20.59 9.64 -4.50
CA LYS A 50 -19.18 9.38 -4.27
C LYS A 50 -18.75 8.04 -4.87
N THR A 51 -17.46 7.88 -5.13
CA THR A 51 -16.84 6.63 -5.56
C THR A 51 -16.12 6.00 -4.37
N MET A 52 -16.38 4.74 -4.09
CA MET A 52 -15.67 4.00 -3.06
C MET A 52 -14.22 3.75 -3.48
N ILE A 53 -13.29 3.78 -2.54
CA ILE A 53 -11.93 3.27 -2.73
C ILE A 53 -11.76 2.08 -1.79
N GLY A 54 -11.25 0.95 -2.29
CA GLY A 54 -10.98 -0.24 -1.50
C GLY A 54 -9.74 -0.98 -1.98
N TRP A 55 -9.22 -1.84 -1.11
CA TRP A 55 -8.11 -2.71 -1.43
C TRP A 55 -8.49 -3.72 -2.50
N ASP A 56 -7.52 -4.37 -3.14
CA ASP A 56 -7.76 -5.18 -4.34
C ASP A 56 -8.67 -6.40 -4.13
N GLU A 57 -9.00 -6.76 -2.90
CA GLU A 57 -10.01 -7.77 -2.55
C GLU A 57 -11.43 -7.41 -3.01
N ILE A 58 -11.74 -6.11 -3.13
CA ILE A 58 -13.09 -5.68 -3.57
C ILE A 58 -13.44 -6.11 -4.98
N ILE A 59 -12.44 -6.47 -5.80
CA ILE A 59 -12.64 -6.96 -7.17
C ILE A 59 -13.49 -8.24 -7.14
N ASP A 60 -13.25 -9.11 -6.16
CA ASP A 60 -13.92 -10.39 -6.02
C ASP A 60 -15.38 -10.24 -5.54
N ALA A 61 -15.70 -9.10 -4.93
CA ALA A 61 -17.07 -8.81 -4.47
C ALA A 61 -18.05 -8.48 -5.60
N GLY A 62 -17.59 -8.33 -6.84
CA GLY A 62 -18.46 -8.01 -7.99
C GLY A 62 -19.06 -6.60 -7.95
N ILE A 63 -18.35 -5.64 -7.36
CA ILE A 63 -18.75 -4.22 -7.37
C ILE A 63 -18.52 -3.66 -8.75
N SER A 64 -19.47 -2.86 -9.24
CA SER A 64 -19.29 -2.22 -10.55
C SER A 64 -18.06 -1.29 -10.57
N PRO A 65 -17.21 -1.33 -11.62
CA PRO A 65 -16.06 -0.44 -11.74
C PRO A 65 -16.43 1.06 -11.80
N ARG A 66 -17.69 1.38 -12.08
CA ARG A 66 -18.22 2.76 -11.98
C ARG A 66 -18.38 3.24 -10.54
N LYS A 67 -18.48 2.31 -9.58
CA LYS A 67 -18.71 2.60 -8.15
C LYS A 67 -17.45 2.53 -7.30
N ALA A 68 -16.35 1.96 -7.83
CA ALA A 68 -15.15 1.72 -7.05
C ALA A 68 -13.84 2.01 -7.81
N VAL A 69 -12.85 2.43 -7.06
CA VAL A 69 -11.42 2.48 -7.43
C VAL A 69 -10.71 1.42 -6.61
N VAL A 70 -9.82 0.69 -7.23
CA VAL A 70 -9.04 -0.38 -6.58
C VAL A 70 -7.67 0.15 -6.15
N MET A 71 -7.30 -0.08 -4.90
CA MET A 71 -5.93 0.07 -4.42
C MET A 71 -5.24 -1.28 -4.48
N TRP A 72 -4.37 -1.47 -5.48
CA TRP A 72 -3.62 -2.71 -5.60
C TRP A 72 -2.42 -2.71 -4.67
N TRP A 73 -2.42 -3.60 -3.65
CA TRP A 73 -1.42 -3.64 -2.60
C TRP A 73 -0.63 -4.95 -2.54
N ARG A 74 -1.19 -6.06 -3.05
CA ARG A 74 -0.59 -7.38 -3.00
C ARG A 74 0.40 -7.59 -4.15
N HIS A 75 1.65 -7.13 -3.95
CA HIS A 75 2.73 -7.22 -4.95
C HIS A 75 3.00 -8.65 -5.44
N ASP A 76 2.74 -9.64 -4.61
CA ASP A 76 2.85 -11.08 -4.88
C ASP A 76 1.63 -11.66 -5.62
N ARG A 77 0.58 -10.85 -5.83
CA ARG A 77 -0.63 -11.21 -6.57
C ARG A 77 -0.86 -10.28 -7.77
N GLN A 78 0.08 -10.30 -8.70
CA GLN A 78 0.00 -9.48 -9.91
C GLN A 78 -1.25 -9.76 -10.75
N HIS A 79 -1.77 -11.00 -10.71
CA HIS A 79 -3.01 -11.36 -11.38
C HIS A 79 -4.22 -10.53 -10.89
N GLN A 80 -4.20 -10.01 -9.66
CA GLN A 80 -5.27 -9.13 -9.17
C GLN A 80 -5.21 -7.74 -9.83
N LEU A 81 -4.01 -7.23 -10.10
CA LEU A 81 -3.85 -6.00 -10.88
C LEU A 81 -4.43 -6.20 -12.29
N VAL A 82 -4.02 -7.27 -12.96
CA VAL A 82 -4.51 -7.59 -14.31
C VAL A 82 -6.03 -7.74 -14.30
N LYS A 83 -6.58 -8.51 -13.35
CA LYS A 83 -8.02 -8.69 -13.19
C LYS A 83 -8.77 -7.37 -12.97
N ALA A 84 -8.21 -6.45 -12.18
CA ALA A 84 -8.80 -5.13 -11.98
C ALA A 84 -8.89 -4.36 -13.29
N LEU A 85 -7.79 -4.31 -14.05
CA LEU A 85 -7.69 -3.59 -15.30
C LEU A 85 -8.61 -4.18 -16.38
N GLU A 86 -8.61 -5.50 -16.55
CA GLU A 86 -9.48 -6.21 -17.51
C GLU A 86 -10.98 -6.00 -17.19
N ASN A 87 -11.34 -5.89 -15.93
CA ASN A 87 -12.71 -5.58 -15.51
C ASN A 87 -13.06 -4.08 -15.56
N GLY A 88 -12.16 -3.22 -16.03
CA GLY A 88 -12.42 -1.81 -16.26
C GLY A 88 -12.34 -0.93 -14.99
N TYR A 89 -11.72 -1.42 -13.90
CA TYR A 89 -11.51 -0.57 -12.73
C TYR A 89 -10.39 0.45 -12.96
N ARG A 90 -10.56 1.63 -12.38
CA ARG A 90 -9.45 2.54 -12.13
C ARG A 90 -8.63 2.01 -10.96
N VAL A 91 -7.30 2.11 -11.04
CA VAL A 91 -6.38 1.52 -10.07
C VAL A 91 -5.41 2.57 -9.52
N ILE A 92 -5.17 2.53 -8.23
CA ILE A 92 -4.06 3.20 -7.56
C ILE A 92 -3.02 2.12 -7.22
N LEU A 93 -1.77 2.33 -7.63
CA LEU A 93 -0.67 1.40 -7.36
C LEU A 93 -0.08 1.70 -5.98
N THR A 94 -0.27 0.79 -5.05
CA THR A 94 0.27 0.90 -3.69
C THR A 94 0.80 -0.47 -3.17
N PRO A 95 1.58 -1.21 -3.99
CA PRO A 95 2.02 -2.54 -3.58
C PRO A 95 2.94 -2.47 -2.37
N ARG A 96 2.81 -3.44 -1.45
CA ARG A 96 3.67 -3.54 -0.24
C ARG A 96 5.14 -3.34 -0.59
N ARG A 97 5.56 -3.86 -1.73
CA ARG A 97 6.88 -3.60 -2.28
C ARG A 97 6.73 -2.96 -3.65
N PRO A 98 7.30 -1.77 -3.82
CA PRO A 98 8.17 -1.02 -2.88
C PRO A 98 7.45 0.07 -2.04
N MET A 99 6.10 0.17 -2.08
CA MET A 99 5.35 1.35 -1.64
C MET A 99 5.06 1.45 -0.14
N TYR A 100 5.33 0.38 0.65
CA TYR A 100 5.09 0.46 2.10
C TYR A 100 6.32 0.99 2.81
N ALA A 101 6.16 2.14 3.48
CA ALA A 101 7.23 2.81 4.21
C ALA A 101 7.54 2.18 5.58
N ASP A 102 6.66 1.32 6.10
CA ASP A 102 6.92 0.52 7.30
C ASP A 102 7.90 -0.65 7.07
N PHE A 103 8.24 -0.94 5.81
CA PHE A 103 9.39 -1.77 5.48
C PHE A 103 10.70 -1.01 5.69
N THR A 104 11.72 -1.72 6.19
CA THR A 104 13.06 -1.15 6.35
C THR A 104 13.62 -0.69 4.99
N GLN A 105 14.49 0.32 5.02
CA GLN A 105 15.12 0.89 3.83
C GLN A 105 16.50 0.29 3.55
N PHE A 106 17.11 -0.32 4.56
CA PHE A 106 18.48 -0.80 4.52
C PHE A 106 18.61 -2.11 5.32
N GLY A 107 19.50 -2.99 4.89
CA GLY A 107 19.63 -4.33 5.46
C GLY A 107 20.08 -4.37 6.93
N ALA A 108 20.74 -3.33 7.43
CA ALA A 108 21.15 -3.23 8.83
C ALA A 108 20.07 -2.68 9.77
N HIS A 109 18.97 -2.12 9.24
CA HIS A 109 17.87 -1.65 10.07
C HIS A 109 17.18 -2.83 10.77
N LYS A 110 16.78 -2.60 12.02
CA LYS A 110 16.17 -3.63 12.88
C LYS A 110 14.70 -3.37 13.18
N VAL A 111 14.24 -2.14 13.01
CA VAL A 111 12.88 -1.72 13.31
C VAL A 111 12.10 -1.45 12.04
N GLY A 112 11.12 -2.29 11.77
CA GLY A 112 10.31 -2.25 10.56
C GLY A 112 10.03 -3.66 10.05
N ARG A 113 9.21 -3.77 9.00
CA ARG A 113 8.96 -5.04 8.33
C ARG A 113 10.18 -5.41 7.48
N GLN A 114 10.56 -6.68 7.52
CA GLN A 114 11.73 -7.20 6.79
C GLN A 114 11.43 -8.48 6.00
N TRP A 115 10.29 -9.09 6.22
CA TRP A 115 9.90 -10.27 5.46
C TRP A 115 9.83 -9.93 3.96
N ALA A 116 10.40 -10.77 3.13
CA ALA A 116 10.59 -10.52 1.70
C ALA A 116 11.57 -9.34 1.36
N GLY A 117 12.42 -8.91 2.29
CA GLY A 117 13.47 -7.90 2.07
C GLY A 117 13.06 -6.48 2.47
N TYR A 118 13.80 -5.49 2.00
CA TYR A 118 13.61 -4.08 2.33
C TYR A 118 13.29 -3.24 1.08
N ASN A 119 12.68 -2.08 1.30
CA ASN A 119 12.24 -1.17 0.25
C ASN A 119 13.23 0.00 0.13
N THR A 120 14.15 -0.09 -0.81
CA THR A 120 15.16 0.97 -1.04
C THR A 120 14.58 2.15 -1.79
N ILE A 121 15.29 3.28 -1.76
CA ILE A 121 14.92 4.48 -2.49
C ILE A 121 14.91 4.23 -4.01
N GLU A 122 15.84 3.41 -4.51
CA GLU A 122 15.95 3.05 -5.92
C GLU A 122 14.75 2.19 -6.35
N ASN A 123 14.30 1.27 -5.49
CA ASN A 123 13.13 0.43 -5.78
C ASN A 123 11.88 1.29 -5.94
N LEU A 124 11.71 2.34 -5.12
CA LEU A 124 10.60 3.27 -5.26
C LEU A 124 10.72 4.12 -6.53
N TYR A 125 11.92 4.67 -6.79
CA TYR A 125 12.13 5.51 -7.94
C TYR A 125 11.88 4.77 -9.27
N ASN A 126 12.32 3.53 -9.35
CA ASN A 126 12.18 2.71 -10.56
C ASN A 126 10.78 2.06 -10.71
N PHE A 127 9.90 2.20 -9.72
CA PHE A 127 8.53 1.74 -9.85
C PHE A 127 7.70 2.74 -10.70
N PRO A 128 6.79 2.31 -11.61
CA PRO A 128 6.30 0.95 -11.79
C PRO A 128 6.96 0.16 -12.96
N GLU A 129 8.10 0.56 -13.48
CA GLU A 129 8.73 -0.06 -14.67
C GLU A 129 8.79 -1.60 -14.61
N PRO A 130 9.14 -2.24 -13.45
CA PRO A 130 9.23 -3.70 -13.39
C PRO A 130 7.92 -4.43 -13.72
N ILE A 131 6.78 -3.72 -13.59
CA ILE A 131 5.44 -4.26 -13.83
C ILE A 131 4.69 -3.51 -14.95
N SER A 132 5.33 -2.59 -15.65
CA SER A 132 4.70 -1.75 -16.68
C SER A 132 4.03 -2.58 -17.78
N HIS A 133 4.60 -3.75 -18.10
CA HIS A 133 4.05 -4.69 -19.07
C HIS A 133 2.64 -5.21 -18.70
N LEU A 134 2.28 -5.25 -17.41
CA LEU A 134 0.95 -5.67 -16.95
C LEU A 134 -0.13 -4.62 -17.22
N MET A 135 0.26 -3.38 -17.41
CA MET A 135 -0.63 -2.23 -17.60
C MET A 135 -0.73 -1.80 -19.05
N LYS A 136 -0.02 -2.49 -19.94
CA LYS A 136 0.00 -2.16 -21.38
C LYS A 136 -1.40 -2.23 -21.98
N GLY A 137 -1.86 -1.09 -22.53
CA GLY A 137 -3.21 -0.93 -23.07
C GLY A 137 -4.27 -0.51 -22.05
N TYR A 138 -3.88 -0.37 -20.76
CA TYR A 138 -4.74 0.06 -19.64
C TYR A 138 -4.22 1.31 -18.94
N GLU A 139 -3.28 2.04 -19.54
CA GLU A 139 -2.57 3.17 -18.92
C GLU A 139 -3.56 4.24 -18.39
N ASN A 140 -4.65 4.47 -19.11
CA ASN A 140 -5.70 5.42 -18.72
C ASN A 140 -6.51 5.01 -17.49
N GLN A 141 -6.41 3.75 -17.05
CA GLN A 141 -7.06 3.26 -15.85
C GLN A 141 -6.16 3.40 -14.61
N VAL A 142 -4.85 3.59 -14.78
CA VAL A 142 -3.91 3.80 -13.69
C VAL A 142 -3.94 5.26 -13.26
N MET A 143 -4.47 5.52 -12.06
CA MET A 143 -4.63 6.87 -11.54
C MET A 143 -3.33 7.46 -10.98
N GLY A 144 -2.38 6.61 -10.59
CA GLY A 144 -1.11 7.00 -10.00
C GLY A 144 -0.63 6.02 -8.95
N MET A 145 0.29 6.48 -8.12
CA MET A 145 0.97 5.68 -7.09
C MET A 145 0.76 6.29 -5.71
N GLN A 146 0.76 5.45 -4.67
CA GLN A 146 0.63 5.89 -3.29
C GLN A 146 1.60 5.12 -2.39
N MET A 147 2.31 5.84 -1.52
CA MET A 147 3.03 5.24 -0.40
C MET A 147 2.07 5.03 0.78
N SER A 148 2.23 3.92 1.49
CA SER A 148 1.50 3.64 2.73
C SER A 148 2.50 3.47 3.87
N LEU A 149 2.13 3.93 5.07
CA LEU A 149 2.88 3.71 6.30
C LEU A 149 1.94 3.14 7.36
N TRP A 150 2.23 1.93 7.81
CA TRP A 150 1.54 1.30 8.93
C TRP A 150 2.32 1.58 10.22
N THR A 151 1.61 2.01 11.27
CA THR A 151 2.24 2.68 12.41
C THR A 151 2.56 1.77 13.59
N GLU A 152 2.40 0.45 13.47
CA GLU A 152 2.66 -0.50 14.55
C GLU A 152 4.12 -0.47 15.07
N ARG A 153 5.03 0.09 14.26
CA ARG A 153 6.45 0.23 14.61
C ARG A 153 6.94 1.69 14.58
N VAL A 154 6.00 2.62 14.70
CA VAL A 154 6.27 4.06 14.70
C VAL A 154 5.94 4.61 16.09
N ALA A 155 6.97 4.82 16.92
CA ALA A 155 6.83 5.30 18.28
C ALA A 155 6.64 6.82 18.36
N ASP A 156 7.27 7.56 17.47
CA ASP A 156 7.33 9.01 17.49
C ASP A 156 7.52 9.61 16.07
N PHE A 157 7.52 10.93 15.99
CA PHE A 157 7.72 11.64 14.72
C PHE A 157 9.12 11.44 14.14
N LYS A 158 10.15 11.32 14.98
CA LYS A 158 11.52 11.06 14.52
C LYS A 158 11.60 9.72 13.79
N ARG A 159 10.91 8.70 14.33
CA ARG A 159 10.78 7.40 13.68
C ARG A 159 9.97 7.49 12.38
N LEU A 160 8.85 8.22 12.39
CA LEU A 160 8.03 8.44 11.21
C LEU A 160 8.86 9.03 10.07
N ASP A 161 9.54 10.13 10.35
CA ASP A 161 10.37 10.84 9.37
C ASP A 161 11.47 9.94 8.80
N PHE A 162 12.16 9.21 9.68
CA PHE A 162 13.20 8.25 9.28
C PHE A 162 12.67 7.16 8.35
N MET A 163 11.45 6.69 8.55
CA MET A 163 10.85 5.66 7.70
C MET A 163 10.36 6.21 6.37
N VAL A 164 9.88 7.44 6.34
CA VAL A 164 9.28 8.06 5.15
C VAL A 164 10.33 8.67 4.24
N PHE A 165 11.28 9.41 4.82
CA PHE A 165 12.28 10.16 4.06
C PHE A 165 13.61 9.42 3.94
N PRO A 166 14.29 9.53 2.77
CA PRO A 166 13.92 10.35 1.59
C PRO A 166 13.05 9.62 0.56
N ARG A 167 12.54 8.41 0.85
CA ARG A 167 11.76 7.59 -0.10
C ARG A 167 10.54 8.32 -0.68
N LEU A 168 9.89 9.17 0.12
CA LEU A 168 8.74 9.94 -0.36
C LEU A 168 9.15 10.93 -1.47
N ILE A 169 10.38 11.47 -1.42
CA ILE A 169 10.90 12.34 -2.48
C ILE A 169 11.09 11.55 -3.77
N ALA A 170 11.65 10.33 -3.66
CA ALA A 170 11.80 9.43 -4.81
C ALA A 170 10.46 9.06 -5.43
N LEU A 171 9.46 8.75 -4.61
CA LEU A 171 8.11 8.49 -5.09
C LEU A 171 7.50 9.69 -5.80
N ALA A 172 7.64 10.89 -5.22
CA ALA A 172 7.10 12.11 -5.82
C ALA A 172 7.71 12.35 -7.21
N GLU A 173 9.03 12.26 -7.34
CA GLU A 173 9.69 12.41 -8.63
C GLU A 173 9.28 11.29 -9.60
N ALA A 174 9.26 10.04 -9.15
CA ALA A 174 8.85 8.91 -9.98
C ALA A 174 7.41 9.04 -10.52
N ALA A 175 6.50 9.58 -9.72
CA ALA A 175 5.10 9.75 -10.11
C ALA A 175 4.88 10.90 -11.11
N TRP A 176 5.69 11.95 -11.06
CA TRP A 176 5.55 13.12 -11.91
C TRP A 176 6.46 13.11 -13.15
N THR A 177 7.49 12.26 -13.16
CA THR A 177 8.43 12.18 -14.28
C THR A 177 7.93 11.16 -15.31
N PRO A 178 7.77 11.55 -16.58
CA PRO A 178 7.45 10.61 -17.65
C PRO A 178 8.49 9.46 -17.71
N GLU A 179 8.04 8.24 -17.95
CA GLU A 179 8.90 7.03 -17.95
C GLU A 179 10.19 7.21 -18.76
N LYS A 180 10.07 7.80 -19.97
CA LYS A 180 11.21 8.02 -20.86
C LYS A 180 12.26 9.02 -20.33
N ALA A 181 11.89 9.84 -19.35
CA ALA A 181 12.75 10.85 -18.72
C ALA A 181 13.26 10.43 -17.34
N LYS A 182 12.84 9.26 -16.85
CA LYS A 182 13.28 8.74 -15.55
C LYS A 182 14.70 8.18 -15.66
N GLU A 183 15.56 8.69 -14.81
CA GLU A 183 16.93 8.20 -14.69
C GLU A 183 17.36 8.23 -13.21
N CYS A 184 17.40 7.06 -12.59
CA CYS A 184 17.70 6.90 -11.17
C CYS A 184 19.05 7.49 -10.77
N SER A 185 20.07 7.35 -11.62
CA SER A 185 21.40 7.90 -11.39
C SER A 185 21.38 9.42 -11.28
N MET A 186 20.62 10.09 -12.13
CA MET A 186 20.44 11.55 -12.09
C MET A 186 19.65 12.00 -10.86
N PHE A 187 18.65 11.24 -10.45
CA PHE A 187 17.96 11.50 -9.19
C PHE A 187 18.92 11.38 -8.00
N MET A 188 19.71 10.32 -7.93
CA MET A 188 20.68 10.12 -6.84
C MET A 188 21.75 11.23 -6.78
N GLN A 189 22.17 11.81 -7.91
CA GLN A 189 23.06 12.97 -7.95
C GLN A 189 22.43 14.23 -7.37
N ARG A 190 21.10 14.39 -7.49
CA ARG A 190 20.36 15.52 -6.91
C ARG A 190 19.95 15.31 -5.46
N LEU A 191 19.93 14.08 -5.00
CA LEU A 191 19.47 13.71 -3.65
C LEU A 191 20.15 14.55 -2.54
N PRO A 192 21.49 14.83 -2.59
CA PRO A 192 22.12 15.66 -1.56
C PRO A 192 21.51 17.04 -1.37
N TYR A 193 20.93 17.65 -2.41
CA TYR A 193 20.24 18.93 -2.30
C TYR A 193 18.92 18.79 -1.54
N PHE A 194 18.18 17.71 -1.79
CA PHE A 194 16.96 17.43 -1.04
C PHE A 194 17.25 17.09 0.43
N LEU A 195 18.34 16.35 0.71
CA LEU A 195 18.75 16.04 2.09
C LEU A 195 19.05 17.32 2.88
N LYS A 196 19.77 18.28 2.27
CA LYS A 196 20.00 19.61 2.89
C LYS A 196 18.70 20.38 3.14
N TYR A 197 17.72 20.23 2.25
CA TYR A 197 16.41 20.84 2.46
C TYR A 197 15.68 20.21 3.64
N LEU A 198 15.71 18.89 3.78
CA LEU A 198 15.18 18.19 4.96
C LEU A 198 15.88 18.63 6.25
N ASP A 199 17.21 18.82 6.23
CA ASP A 199 17.97 19.36 7.36
C ASP A 199 17.46 20.77 7.76
N SER A 200 17.19 21.63 6.78
CA SER A 200 16.69 22.98 7.05
C SER A 200 15.29 23.00 7.65
N MET A 201 14.54 21.91 7.53
CA MET A 201 13.21 21.72 8.08
C MET A 201 13.21 20.89 9.39
N ASP A 202 14.38 20.54 9.91
CA ASP A 202 14.56 19.67 11.09
C ASP A 202 13.90 18.29 10.95
N ILE A 203 13.87 17.74 9.73
CA ILE A 203 13.32 16.42 9.43
C ILE A 203 14.41 15.37 9.61
N TYR A 204 14.16 14.36 10.47
CA TYR A 204 15.10 13.28 10.74
C TYR A 204 14.94 12.15 9.72
N TYR A 205 15.80 12.08 8.72
CA TYR A 205 15.70 11.12 7.61
C TYR A 205 16.80 10.05 7.66
N PHE A 206 16.59 8.95 6.95
CA PHE A 206 17.66 7.99 6.61
C PHE A 206 18.50 8.53 5.45
N ASN A 207 19.82 8.53 5.58
CA ASN A 207 20.71 8.92 4.48
C ASN A 207 21.19 7.69 3.69
N PRO A 208 20.61 7.39 2.50
CA PRO A 208 21.02 6.23 1.71
C PRO A 208 22.42 6.37 1.09
N LEU A 209 22.96 7.60 1.03
CA LEU A 209 24.33 7.87 0.54
C LEU A 209 25.38 7.63 1.63
N ASN A 210 24.98 7.69 2.90
CA ASN A 210 25.83 7.39 4.06
C ASN A 210 24.96 6.68 5.13
N PRO A 211 24.70 5.38 5.01
CA PRO A 211 23.74 4.65 5.84
C PRO A 211 24.03 4.63 7.34
N THR A 212 25.24 4.97 7.76
CA THR A 212 25.68 4.99 9.16
C THR A 212 25.73 6.40 9.75
N GLU A 213 25.39 7.43 8.99
CA GLU A 213 25.47 8.84 9.43
C GLU A 213 24.48 9.15 10.57
N ARG A 214 23.32 8.53 10.52
CA ARG A 214 22.25 8.75 11.51
C ARG A 214 21.81 7.42 12.12
N GLU A 215 21.67 7.41 13.44
CA GLU A 215 21.19 6.24 14.15
C GLU A 215 19.74 5.92 13.78
N GLU A 216 19.42 4.64 13.65
CA GLU A 216 18.05 4.20 13.50
C GLU A 216 17.27 4.51 14.78
N PRO A 217 16.18 5.29 14.73
CA PRO A 217 15.34 5.55 15.90
C PRO A 217 14.77 4.25 16.48
N GLY A 218 14.60 4.19 17.81
CA GLY A 218 14.13 3.02 18.52
C GLY A 218 12.74 2.53 18.09
N ALA A 219 12.47 1.26 18.41
CA ALA A 219 11.11 0.73 18.36
C ALA A 219 10.27 1.30 19.51
N PRO A 220 8.92 1.34 19.38
CA PRO A 220 8.06 1.53 20.53
C PRO A 220 8.41 0.48 21.61
N GLU A 221 8.40 0.87 22.89
CA GLU A 221 8.49 -0.09 23.98
C GLU A 221 7.39 -1.13 23.78
N LYS A 222 7.74 -2.41 24.02
CA LYS A 222 6.85 -3.54 23.76
C LYS A 222 5.59 -3.42 24.62
N GLU A 223 4.53 -2.92 24.04
CA GLU A 223 3.20 -3.43 24.34
C GLU A 223 2.86 -4.42 23.23
N ASP A 224 2.52 -5.63 23.62
CA ASP A 224 2.14 -6.79 22.83
C ASP A 224 1.67 -6.51 21.39
N VAL A 225 2.62 -6.31 20.50
CA VAL A 225 2.33 -6.40 19.06
C VAL A 225 2.10 -7.87 18.78
N LEU A 226 0.84 -8.24 18.66
CA LEU A 226 0.39 -9.53 18.19
C LEU A 226 1.31 -9.99 17.05
N GLN A 227 2.14 -10.98 17.34
CA GLN A 227 2.88 -11.73 16.34
C GLN A 227 1.85 -12.58 15.59
N ASN A 228 1.14 -11.97 14.64
CA ASN A 228 0.26 -12.71 13.75
C ASN A 228 0.21 -11.98 12.40
N GLY A 229 0.75 -12.62 11.40
CA GLY A 229 0.68 -12.22 10.03
C GLY A 229 1.61 -13.02 9.17
#